data_a91601fbd9fa2520bc2cda71cb12b19d
#
_entry.id   a91601fbd9fa2520bc2cda71cb12b19d
#
_cell.length_a   1.000
_cell.length_b   1.000
_cell.length_c   1.000
_cell.angle_alpha   90.00
_cell.angle_beta   90.00
_cell.angle_gamma   90.00
#
_symmetry.space_group_name_H-M   'P 1'
#
loop_
_entity.id
_entity.type
_entity.pdbx_description
1 polymer ?
#
loop_
_entity_poly.entity_id
_entity_poly.type
_entity_poly.pdbx_seq_one_letter_code
_entity_poly.pdbx_strand_id
1 'polypeptide(L)'
;MLFMVIERFKDRDPIPVYQRVRDAGIKFPEGLKYVGSWIEPNFDRCFQLMETDDARLLQEWILNCQGLAMTFEIVPVVPSKETREVVAPFLDAKMAPVGFTAP
;
A
#
# COMPACT_ATOMS: atom_id res chain seq x y z
N MET A 1 -2.98 10.50 -4.06
CA MET A 1 -1.87 9.93 -3.26
C MET A 1 -1.88 8.41 -3.35
N LEU A 2 -0.71 7.83 -3.29
CA LEU A 2 -0.55 6.37 -3.30
C LEU A 2 -0.30 5.84 -1.88
N PHE A 3 -0.88 4.68 -1.62
CA PHE A 3 -0.72 3.97 -0.35
C PHE A 3 -0.43 2.51 -0.63
N MET A 4 0.62 1.99 -0.01
CA MET A 4 0.84 0.56 0.02
C MET A 4 0.10 -0.01 1.23
N VAL A 5 -0.88 -0.85 0.97
CA VAL A 5 -1.61 -1.56 2.01
C VAL A 5 -0.98 -2.93 2.14
N ILE A 6 -0.41 -3.19 3.31
CA ILE A 6 0.22 -4.48 3.62
C ILE A 6 -0.76 -5.29 4.44
N GLU A 7 -1.21 -6.39 3.88
CA GLU A 7 -2.18 -7.28 4.50
C GLU A 7 -1.49 -8.56 4.95
N ARG A 8 -1.72 -8.98 6.20
CA ARG A 8 -1.20 -10.23 6.70
C ARG A 8 -2.34 -11.22 6.83
N PHE A 9 -2.17 -12.42 6.25
CA PHE A 9 -3.13 -13.49 6.40
C PHE A 9 -2.95 -14.16 7.75
N LYS A 10 -4.05 -14.34 8.47
CA LYS A 10 -4.03 -15.07 9.74
C LYS A 10 -3.54 -16.49 9.52
N ASP A 11 -2.57 -16.92 10.31
CA ASP A 11 -1.97 -18.26 10.24
C ASP A 11 -1.40 -18.60 8.85
N ARG A 12 -1.06 -17.56 8.06
CA ARG A 12 -0.61 -17.73 6.66
C ARG A 12 -1.62 -18.48 5.80
N ASP A 13 -2.90 -18.35 6.11
CA ASP A 13 -3.96 -19.03 5.38
C ASP A 13 -4.76 -18.03 4.55
N PRO A 14 -4.55 -17.98 3.22
CA PRO A 14 -5.26 -17.07 2.34
C PRO A 14 -6.66 -17.58 1.96
N ILE A 15 -6.97 -18.84 2.23
CA ILE A 15 -8.17 -19.48 1.69
C ILE A 15 -9.46 -18.79 2.10
N PRO A 16 -9.69 -18.42 3.37
CA PRO A 16 -10.92 -17.73 3.75
C PRO A 16 -11.11 -16.41 3.01
N VAL A 17 -10.02 -15.67 2.76
CA VAL A 17 -10.06 -14.40 2.03
C VAL A 17 -10.45 -14.62 0.57
N TYR A 18 -9.80 -15.57 -0.10
CA TYR A 18 -10.08 -15.86 -1.50
C TYR A 18 -11.47 -16.47 -1.70
N GLN A 19 -11.96 -17.25 -0.75
CA GLN A 19 -13.34 -17.76 -0.78
C GLN A 19 -14.34 -16.61 -0.75
N ARG A 20 -14.13 -15.62 0.12
CA ARG A 20 -15.01 -14.46 0.19
C ARG A 20 -14.94 -13.61 -1.07
N VAL A 21 -13.76 -13.41 -1.64
CA VAL A 21 -13.59 -12.69 -2.90
C VAL A 21 -14.33 -13.39 -4.03
N ARG A 22 -14.23 -14.70 -4.10
CA ARG A 22 -14.96 -15.50 -5.11
C ARG A 22 -16.48 -15.36 -4.93
N ASP A 23 -16.97 -15.43 -3.70
CA ASP A 23 -18.40 -15.54 -3.43
C ASP A 23 -19.10 -14.17 -3.38
N ALA A 24 -18.41 -13.14 -2.90
CA ALA A 24 -18.98 -11.81 -2.71
C ALA A 24 -18.33 -10.72 -3.58
N GLY A 25 -17.20 -11.02 -4.22
CA GLY A 25 -16.43 -10.04 -4.96
C GLY A 25 -15.67 -9.07 -4.07
N ILE A 26 -14.92 -8.18 -4.70
CA ILE A 26 -14.19 -7.10 -4.04
C ILE A 26 -14.93 -5.81 -4.33
N LYS A 27 -15.29 -5.07 -3.26
CA LYS A 27 -15.94 -3.77 -3.39
C LYS A 27 -15.10 -2.71 -2.70
N PHE A 28 -14.72 -1.68 -3.47
CA PHE A 28 -14.04 -0.51 -2.93
C PHE A 28 -14.98 0.67 -2.86
N PRO A 29 -14.89 1.54 -1.84
CA PRO A 29 -15.60 2.81 -1.84
C PRO A 29 -15.28 3.62 -3.09
N GLU A 30 -16.25 4.39 -3.57
CA GLU A 30 -16.01 5.31 -4.67
C GLU A 30 -14.90 6.30 -4.29
N GLY A 31 -13.93 6.49 -5.19
CA GLY A 31 -12.77 7.34 -4.94
C GLY A 31 -11.55 6.60 -4.39
N LEU A 32 -11.68 5.32 -4.07
CA LEU A 32 -10.56 4.46 -3.71
C LEU A 32 -10.27 3.52 -4.88
N LYS A 33 -9.10 3.70 -5.50
CA LYS A 33 -8.72 2.98 -6.72
C LYS A 33 -7.69 1.90 -6.42
N TYR A 34 -7.97 0.70 -6.88
CA TYR A 34 -7.01 -0.41 -6.88
C TYR A 34 -6.04 -0.23 -8.05
N VAL A 35 -4.73 -0.24 -7.76
CA VAL A 35 -3.69 -0.11 -8.79
C VAL A 35 -3.06 -1.46 -9.11
N GLY A 36 -2.76 -2.25 -8.11
CA GLY A 36 -2.19 -3.58 -8.28
C GLY A 36 -1.89 -4.24 -6.95
N SER A 37 -1.56 -5.51 -6.98
CA SER A 37 -1.19 -6.24 -5.78
C SER A 37 -0.19 -7.35 -6.07
N TRP A 38 0.59 -7.69 -5.04
CA TRP A 38 1.61 -8.74 -5.07
C TRP A 38 1.52 -9.53 -3.77
N ILE A 39 1.67 -10.84 -3.85
CA ILE A 39 1.49 -11.73 -2.70
C ILE A 39 2.77 -12.53 -2.52
N GLU A 40 3.25 -12.58 -1.28
CA GLU A 40 4.42 -13.41 -0.96
C GLU A 40 4.10 -14.89 -1.22
N PRO A 41 5.04 -15.64 -1.81
CA PRO A 41 4.80 -17.06 -2.10
C PRO A 41 4.46 -17.93 -0.87
N ASN A 42 4.87 -17.48 0.31
CA ASN A 42 4.57 -18.17 1.57
C ASN A 42 3.22 -17.77 2.19
N PHE A 43 2.45 -16.89 1.52
CA PHE A 43 1.15 -16.42 1.98
C PHE A 43 1.16 -15.70 3.34
N ASP A 44 2.29 -15.10 3.71
CA ASP A 44 2.32 -14.26 4.91
C ASP A 44 1.72 -12.88 4.64
N ARG A 45 2.16 -12.21 3.55
CA ARG A 45 1.75 -10.85 3.25
C ARG A 45 1.24 -10.69 1.81
N CYS A 46 0.26 -9.79 1.67
CA CYS A 46 -0.16 -9.23 0.39
C CYS A 46 0.18 -7.74 0.39
N PHE A 47 0.79 -7.26 -0.67
CA PHE A 47 1.11 -5.85 -0.88
C PHE A 47 0.16 -5.29 -1.93
N GLN A 48 -0.75 -4.42 -1.52
CA GLN A 48 -1.75 -3.87 -2.42
C GLN A 48 -1.58 -2.36 -2.56
N LEU A 49 -1.34 -1.91 -3.78
CA LEU A 49 -1.18 -0.48 -4.07
C LEU A 49 -2.54 0.14 -4.36
N MET A 50 -2.89 1.16 -3.59
CA MET A 50 -4.15 1.87 -3.68
C MET A 50 -3.91 3.36 -3.91
N GLU A 51 -4.83 4.00 -4.62
CA GLU A 51 -4.78 5.44 -4.88
C GLU A 51 -6.07 6.10 -4.39
N THR A 52 -5.93 7.20 -3.67
CA THR A 52 -7.05 8.03 -3.25
C THR A 52 -6.55 9.41 -2.84
N ASP A 53 -7.42 10.41 -2.95
CA ASP A 53 -7.18 11.75 -2.40
C ASP A 53 -7.78 11.91 -0.99
N ASP A 54 -8.47 10.87 -0.50
CA ASP A 54 -9.11 10.87 0.81
C ASP A 54 -8.78 9.60 1.58
N ALA A 55 -7.85 9.70 2.53
CA ALA A 55 -7.41 8.57 3.33
C ALA A 55 -8.53 7.93 4.17
N ARG A 56 -9.64 8.65 4.41
CA ARG A 56 -10.79 8.09 5.14
C ARG A 56 -11.43 6.95 4.37
N LEU A 57 -11.30 6.91 3.05
CA LEU A 57 -11.81 5.81 2.23
C LEU A 57 -11.06 4.50 2.50
N LEU A 58 -9.78 4.59 2.86
CA LEU A 58 -9.03 3.41 3.32
C LEU A 58 -9.59 2.88 4.64
N GLN A 59 -9.93 3.78 5.56
CA GLN A 59 -10.56 3.38 6.83
C GLN A 59 -11.90 2.71 6.60
N GLU A 60 -12.73 3.29 5.72
CA GLU A 60 -14.04 2.70 5.37
C GLU A 60 -13.87 1.30 4.77
N TRP A 61 -12.94 1.14 3.84
CA TRP A 61 -12.67 -0.15 3.23
C TRP A 61 -12.20 -1.18 4.26
N ILE A 62 -11.29 -0.81 5.16
CA ILE A 62 -10.80 -1.71 6.21
C ILE A 62 -11.94 -2.13 7.14
N LEU A 63 -12.83 -1.20 7.50
CA LEU A 63 -13.99 -1.54 8.32
C LEU A 63 -14.94 -2.52 7.61
N ASN A 64 -15.08 -2.38 6.31
CA ASN A 64 -15.87 -3.31 5.50
C ASN A 64 -15.20 -4.69 5.37
N CYS A 65 -13.91 -4.79 5.65
CA CYS A 65 -13.17 -6.04 5.67
C CYS A 65 -13.17 -6.73 7.05
N GLN A 66 -13.89 -6.19 8.03
CA GLN A 66 -14.01 -6.81 9.34
C GLN A 66 -14.60 -8.21 9.19
N GLY A 67 -14.06 -9.16 9.93
CA GLY A 67 -14.42 -10.57 9.81
C GLY A 67 -13.59 -11.34 8.80
N LEU A 68 -12.82 -10.69 7.93
CA LEU A 68 -11.76 -11.33 7.19
C LEU A 68 -10.56 -11.58 8.12
N ALA A 69 -9.93 -12.74 7.95
CA ALA A 69 -8.80 -13.13 8.79
C ALA A 69 -7.51 -12.44 8.31
N MET A 70 -7.48 -11.11 8.43
CA MET A 70 -6.34 -10.27 7.99
C MET A 70 -6.10 -9.14 8.96
N THR A 71 -4.84 -8.68 9.00
CA THR A 71 -4.45 -7.42 9.59
C THR A 71 -3.91 -6.50 8.50
N PHE A 72 -4.01 -5.18 8.73
CA PHE A 72 -3.67 -4.16 7.73
C PHE A 72 -2.63 -3.20 8.27
N GLU A 73 -1.67 -2.86 7.42
CA GLU A 73 -0.73 -1.76 7.64
C GLU A 73 -0.79 -0.86 6.41
N ILE A 74 -0.91 0.46 6.61
CA ILE A 74 -1.02 1.41 5.51
C ILE A 74 0.21 2.30 5.51
N VAL A 75 0.91 2.33 4.37
CA VAL A 75 2.14 3.10 4.20
C VAL A 75 1.96 4.05 3.02
N PRO A 76 1.97 5.38 3.25
CA PRO A 76 2.01 6.33 2.14
C PRO A 76 3.29 6.14 1.35
N VAL A 77 3.20 6.14 0.04
CA VAL A 77 4.34 5.92 -0.83
C VAL A 77 4.36 6.93 -1.97
N VAL A 78 5.56 7.22 -2.46
CA VAL A 78 5.79 8.08 -3.62
C VAL A 78 6.50 7.23 -4.67
N PRO A 79 6.06 7.28 -5.94
CA PRO A 79 6.77 6.56 -7.00
C PRO A 79 8.23 6.98 -7.09
N SER A 80 9.11 6.01 -7.30
CA SER A 80 10.57 6.30 -7.38
C SER A 80 10.92 7.35 -8.41
N LYS A 81 10.18 7.40 -9.52
CA LYS A 81 10.39 8.42 -10.55
C LYS A 81 10.21 9.84 -10.00
N GLU A 82 9.16 10.06 -9.23
CA GLU A 82 8.90 11.38 -8.62
C GLU A 82 9.92 11.68 -7.52
N THR A 83 10.32 10.67 -6.76
CA THR A 83 11.36 10.82 -5.75
C THR A 83 12.68 11.23 -6.39
N ARG A 84 13.04 10.67 -7.54
CA ARG A 84 14.26 11.10 -8.27
C ARG A 84 14.20 12.56 -8.65
N GLU A 85 13.05 13.09 -9.00
CA GLU A 85 12.87 14.52 -9.31
C GLU A 85 13.09 15.39 -8.08
N VAL A 86 12.61 14.96 -6.91
CA VAL A 86 12.84 15.66 -5.64
C VAL A 86 14.32 15.64 -5.25
N VAL A 87 15.00 14.52 -5.44
CA VAL A 87 16.39 14.32 -5.03
C VAL A 87 17.37 15.01 -5.98
N ALA A 88 17.03 15.14 -7.26
CA ALA A 88 17.93 15.63 -8.29
C ALA A 88 18.69 16.92 -7.92
N PRO A 89 18.07 17.99 -7.37
CA PRO A 89 18.81 19.19 -6.98
C PRO A 89 19.88 18.96 -5.91
N PHE A 90 19.71 17.93 -5.07
CA PHE A 90 20.62 17.62 -3.98
C PHE A 90 21.83 16.77 -4.44
N LEU A 91 21.79 16.24 -5.65
CA LEU A 91 22.90 15.48 -6.21
C LEU A 91 24.03 16.39 -6.72
N ASP A 92 23.76 17.68 -6.91
CA ASP A 92 24.77 18.67 -7.21
C ASP A 92 25.55 19.01 -5.92
N ALA A 93 26.86 18.76 -5.92
CA ALA A 93 27.71 19.00 -4.76
C ALA A 93 27.67 20.43 -4.25
N LYS A 94 27.43 21.43 -5.12
CA LYS A 94 27.34 22.85 -4.75
C LYS A 94 26.06 23.18 -4.01
N MET A 95 25.06 22.33 -4.11
CA MET A 95 23.74 22.48 -3.49
C MET A 95 23.58 21.63 -2.25
N ALA A 96 24.55 20.80 -1.92
CA ALA A 96 24.45 19.95 -0.73
C ALA A 96 24.35 20.83 0.52
N PRO A 97 23.35 20.61 1.38
CA PRO A 97 23.23 21.35 2.64
C PRO A 97 24.44 21.13 3.53
N VAL A 98 24.76 22.15 4.33
CA VAL A 98 25.82 22.03 5.35
C VAL A 98 25.42 20.90 6.32
N GLY A 99 26.33 19.96 6.56
CA GLY A 99 26.07 18.81 7.41
C GLY A 99 25.41 17.63 6.70
N PHE A 100 25.07 17.76 5.44
CA PHE A 100 24.60 16.62 4.65
C PHE A 100 25.80 15.71 4.31
N THR A 101 25.68 14.45 4.68
CA THR A 101 26.67 13.44 4.33
C THR A 101 26.04 12.44 3.38
N ALA A 102 26.63 12.28 2.19
CA ALA A 102 26.20 11.24 1.27
C ALA A 102 26.52 9.87 1.87
N PRO A 103 25.62 8.90 1.72
CA PRO A 103 25.88 7.54 2.17
C PRO A 103 27.02 6.88 1.40
#